data_8c9891322fdb250fab3456c648c0acb9
#
_entry.id   8c9891322fdb250fab3456c648c0acb9
#
_cell.length_a   1.000
_cell.length_b   1.000
_cell.length_c   1.000
_cell.angle_alpha   90.00
_cell.angle_beta   90.00
_cell.angle_gamma   90.00
#
_symmetry.space_group_name_H-M   'P 1'
#
loop_
_entity.id
_entity.type
_entity.pdbx_description
1 polymer ?
#
loop_
_entity_poly.entity_id
_entity_poly.type
_entity_poly.pdbx_seq_one_letter_code
_entity_poly.pdbx_strand_id
1 'polypeptide(L)'
;VPRLELVNGSVPEALDGLKAPDAIFIGGGLSLETFDVCWAALRPLGRLVCNAVTLEREALLIALHKKLGGQLVKLQVNRAEPVGNLTGWHPLMPVTQWSLVKR
;
A
#
# COMPACT_ATOMS: atom_id res chain seq x y z
N VAL A 1 -6.73 21.18 3.13
CA VAL A 1 -5.60 20.23 3.20
C VAL A 1 -6.14 18.81 3.09
N PRO A 2 -5.61 18.01 2.16
CA PRO A 2 -6.03 16.62 2.04
C PRO A 2 -5.78 15.83 3.33
N ARG A 3 -6.67 14.93 3.64
CA ARG A 3 -6.48 14.02 4.79
C ARG A 3 -5.90 12.71 4.32
N LEU A 4 -4.74 12.38 4.85
CA LEU A 4 -4.07 11.11 4.62
C LEU A 4 -4.15 10.26 5.88
N GLU A 5 -4.59 9.02 5.71
CA GLU A 5 -4.57 8.04 6.78
C GLU A 5 -3.55 6.96 6.45
N LEU A 6 -2.72 6.63 7.45
CA LEU A 6 -1.78 5.52 7.37
C LEU A 6 -2.38 4.36 8.15
N VAL A 7 -2.50 3.21 7.48
CA VAL A 7 -3.08 2.02 8.09
C VAL A 7 -2.05 0.91 8.12
N ASN A 8 -1.84 0.35 9.29
CA ASN A 8 -1.03 -0.87 9.48
C ASN A 8 -2.00 -2.01 9.62
N GLY A 9 -2.32 -2.64 8.57
CA GLY A 9 -3.15 -3.82 8.36
C GLY A 9 -4.04 -4.41 9.44
N SER A 10 -3.92 -4.03 10.68
CA SER A 10 -4.62 -4.67 11.79
C SER A 10 -5.66 -3.77 12.47
N VAL A 11 -6.05 -2.66 11.88
CA VAL A 11 -6.81 -1.67 12.66
C VAL A 11 -8.01 -1.08 11.92
N PRO A 12 -9.03 -1.90 11.58
CA PRO A 12 -10.26 -1.33 11.06
C PRO A 12 -10.89 -0.31 12.02
N GLU A 13 -10.79 -0.58 13.32
CA GLU A 13 -11.36 0.29 14.35
C GLU A 13 -10.74 1.67 14.38
N ALA A 14 -9.52 1.84 13.92
CA ALA A 14 -8.86 3.13 13.89
C ALA A 14 -9.59 4.13 12.98
N LEU A 15 -10.42 3.65 12.07
CA LEU A 15 -11.18 4.51 11.16
C LEU A 15 -12.56 4.84 11.70
N ASP A 16 -12.99 4.19 12.80
CA ASP A 16 -14.29 4.44 13.38
C ASP A 16 -14.37 5.85 13.98
N GLY A 17 -15.44 6.55 13.65
CA GLY A 17 -15.67 7.89 14.19
C GLY A 17 -14.85 8.99 13.55
N LEU A 18 -13.99 8.67 12.59
CA LEU A 18 -13.22 9.65 11.85
C LEU A 18 -14.01 10.15 10.64
N LYS A 19 -13.73 11.38 10.23
CA LYS A 19 -14.24 11.87 8.95
C LYS A 19 -13.63 11.06 7.83
N ALA A 20 -14.37 10.90 6.72
CA ALA A 20 -13.87 10.17 5.56
C ALA A 20 -12.55 10.80 5.08
N PRO A 21 -11.46 10.04 5.01
CA PRO A 21 -10.18 10.58 4.56
C PRO A 21 -10.17 10.81 3.05
N ASP A 22 -9.29 11.71 2.61
CA ASP A 22 -9.05 11.97 1.18
C ASP A 22 -8.10 10.94 0.58
N ALA A 23 -7.23 10.37 1.39
CA ALA A 23 -6.27 9.37 0.95
C ALA A 23 -5.98 8.40 2.09
N ILE A 24 -5.78 7.13 1.72
CA ILE A 24 -5.39 6.08 2.66
C ILE A 24 -4.18 5.37 2.09
N PHE A 25 -3.17 5.17 2.94
CA PHE A 25 -1.99 4.39 2.59
C PHE A 25 -1.93 3.15 3.50
N ILE A 26 -1.86 1.97 2.89
CA ILE A 26 -1.69 0.71 3.61
C ILE A 26 -0.28 0.22 3.36
N GLY A 27 0.61 0.34 4.36
CA GLY A 27 2.02 0.05 4.21
C GLY A 27 2.37 -1.42 4.19
N GLY A 28 1.65 -2.22 4.93
CA GLY A 28 1.87 -3.66 4.97
C GLY A 28 0.69 -4.31 5.65
N GLY A 29 0.67 -5.62 5.73
CA GLY A 29 -0.41 -6.31 6.40
C GLY A 29 -1.76 -6.21 5.69
N LEU A 30 -1.76 -5.89 4.39
CA LEU A 30 -3.01 -5.83 3.64
C LEU A 30 -3.72 -7.17 3.66
N SER A 31 -5.01 -7.15 3.96
CA SER A 31 -5.92 -8.28 3.81
C SER A 31 -7.16 -7.79 3.08
N LEU A 32 -7.96 -8.72 2.59
CA LEU A 32 -9.21 -8.33 1.93
C LEU A 32 -10.12 -7.58 2.90
N GLU A 33 -10.15 -8.01 4.16
CA GLU A 33 -10.94 -7.32 5.19
C GLU A 33 -10.46 -5.89 5.41
N THR A 34 -9.15 -5.68 5.54
CA THR A 34 -8.58 -4.35 5.70
C THR A 34 -8.88 -3.49 4.48
N PHE A 35 -8.74 -4.06 3.28
CA PHE A 35 -9.09 -3.34 2.06
C PHE A 35 -10.55 -2.91 2.07
N ASP A 36 -11.47 -3.80 2.40
CA ASP A 36 -12.90 -3.50 2.37
C ASP A 36 -13.24 -2.37 3.34
N VAL A 37 -12.67 -2.39 4.54
CA VAL A 37 -12.90 -1.33 5.54
C VAL A 37 -12.35 0.00 5.05
N CYS A 38 -11.13 0.02 4.54
CA CYS A 38 -10.50 1.25 4.06
C CYS A 38 -11.22 1.80 2.84
N TRP A 39 -11.63 0.92 1.92
CA TRP A 39 -12.35 1.33 0.73
C TRP A 39 -13.69 1.97 1.08
N ALA A 40 -14.42 1.39 2.04
CA ALA A 40 -15.69 1.93 2.47
C ALA A 40 -15.52 3.29 3.18
N ALA A 41 -14.42 3.45 3.93
CA ALA A 41 -14.16 4.70 4.68
C ALA A 41 -13.68 5.83 3.78
N LEU A 42 -13.04 5.50 2.66
CA LEU A 42 -12.43 6.49 1.78
C LEU A 42 -13.50 7.38 1.14
N ARG A 43 -13.25 8.67 1.10
CA ARG A 43 -14.12 9.66 0.46
C ARG A 43 -14.22 9.38 -1.05
N PRO A 44 -15.36 9.67 -1.71
CA PRO A 44 -15.41 9.65 -3.17
C PRO A 44 -14.31 10.53 -3.77
N LEU A 45 -13.68 10.06 -4.84
CA LEU A 45 -12.52 10.65 -5.49
C LEU A 45 -11.25 10.62 -4.64
N GLY A 46 -11.30 9.96 -3.47
CA GLY A 46 -10.11 9.73 -2.66
C GLY A 46 -9.20 8.69 -3.29
N ARG A 47 -7.98 8.63 -2.79
CA ARG A 47 -6.95 7.74 -3.32
C ARG A 47 -6.54 6.70 -2.29
N LEU A 48 -6.46 5.47 -2.72
CA LEU A 48 -5.94 4.36 -1.93
C LEU A 48 -4.61 3.92 -2.51
N VAL A 49 -3.59 3.75 -1.66
CA VAL A 49 -2.29 3.23 -2.05
C VAL A 49 -1.93 2.08 -1.12
N CYS A 50 -1.60 0.93 -1.70
CA CYS A 50 -1.24 -0.27 -0.95
C CYS A 50 0.11 -0.78 -1.40
N ASN A 51 0.97 -1.17 -0.45
CA ASN A 51 2.26 -1.78 -0.74
C ASN A 51 2.27 -3.23 -0.27
N ALA A 52 3.01 -4.05 -0.99
CA ALA A 52 3.22 -5.44 -0.62
C ALA A 52 4.65 -5.85 -0.94
N VAL A 53 5.27 -6.62 -0.03
CA VAL A 53 6.60 -7.18 -0.23
C VAL A 53 6.61 -8.70 -0.20
N THR A 54 5.52 -9.32 0.22
CA THR A 54 5.38 -10.78 0.21
C THR A 54 4.58 -11.24 -0.99
N LEU A 55 4.82 -12.46 -1.43
CA LEU A 55 4.10 -13.01 -2.57
C LEU A 55 2.61 -13.14 -2.30
N GLU A 56 2.24 -13.51 -1.07
CA GLU A 56 0.84 -13.67 -0.69
C GLU A 56 0.08 -12.35 -0.79
N ARG A 57 0.69 -11.26 -0.33
CA ARG A 57 0.05 -9.94 -0.41
C ARG A 57 0.12 -9.34 -1.80
N GLU A 58 1.21 -9.60 -2.52
CA GLU A 58 1.30 -9.22 -3.93
C GLU A 58 0.17 -9.88 -4.73
N ALA A 59 -0.09 -11.17 -4.48
CA ALA A 59 -1.17 -11.86 -5.16
C ALA A 59 -2.52 -11.19 -4.92
N LEU A 60 -2.76 -10.71 -3.70
CA LEU A 60 -3.98 -9.96 -3.38
C LEU A 60 -4.05 -8.65 -4.15
N LEU A 61 -2.94 -7.91 -4.21
CA LEU A 61 -2.90 -6.65 -4.97
C LEU A 61 -3.16 -6.88 -6.45
N ILE A 62 -2.59 -7.95 -7.01
CA ILE A 62 -2.79 -8.28 -8.42
C ILE A 62 -4.26 -8.59 -8.68
N ALA A 63 -4.89 -9.37 -7.80
CA ALA A 63 -6.31 -9.70 -7.94
C ALA A 63 -7.20 -8.46 -7.85
N LEU A 64 -6.92 -7.57 -6.91
CA LEU A 64 -7.66 -6.33 -6.77
C LEU A 64 -7.46 -5.41 -7.98
N HIS A 65 -6.24 -5.34 -8.48
CA HIS A 65 -5.94 -4.56 -9.68
C HIS A 65 -6.73 -5.07 -10.89
N LYS A 66 -6.81 -6.39 -11.07
CA LYS A 66 -7.58 -6.96 -12.17
C LYS A 66 -9.07 -6.64 -12.05
N LYS A 67 -9.58 -6.60 -10.82
CA LYS A 67 -11.00 -6.38 -10.57
C LYS A 67 -11.38 -4.91 -10.65
N LEU A 68 -10.55 -4.03 -10.11
CA LEU A 68 -10.90 -2.63 -9.89
C LEU A 68 -10.09 -1.65 -10.75
N GLY A 69 -9.03 -2.11 -11.40
CA GLY A 69 -8.16 -1.23 -12.18
C GLY A 69 -7.14 -0.51 -11.30
N GLY A 70 -6.81 0.70 -11.67
CA GLY A 70 -5.77 1.46 -11.01
C GLY A 70 -4.39 1.20 -11.59
N GLN A 71 -3.36 1.62 -10.87
CA GLN A 71 -1.97 1.46 -11.31
C GLN A 71 -1.25 0.45 -10.42
N LEU A 72 -0.55 -0.47 -11.05
CA LEU A 72 0.27 -1.46 -10.37
C LEU A 72 1.71 -1.28 -10.81
N VAL A 73 2.60 -1.03 -9.85
CA VAL A 73 4.01 -0.71 -10.10
C VAL A 73 4.87 -1.59 -9.22
N LYS A 74 5.99 -2.05 -9.75
CA LYS A 74 6.99 -2.77 -8.95
C LYS A 74 8.26 -1.94 -8.89
N LEU A 75 8.77 -1.76 -7.66
CA LEU A 75 9.96 -0.96 -7.38
C LEU A 75 11.07 -1.85 -6.85
N GLN A 76 12.25 -1.72 -7.41
CA GLN A 76 13.45 -2.41 -6.96
C GLN A 76 14.50 -1.35 -6.63
N VAL A 77 15.02 -1.39 -5.41
CA VAL A 77 16.01 -0.42 -4.94
C VAL A 77 17.24 -1.17 -4.43
N ASN A 78 18.41 -0.74 -4.86
CA ASN A 78 19.67 -1.21 -4.32
C ASN A 78 20.38 -0.02 -3.71
N ARG A 79 21.00 -0.22 -2.54
CA ARG A 79 21.71 0.83 -1.85
C ARG A 79 23.19 0.50 -1.81
N ALA A 80 24.03 1.52 -2.00
CA ALA A 80 25.47 1.34 -1.84
C ALA A 80 25.81 1.24 -0.37
N GLU A 81 26.55 0.22 0.03
CA GLU A 81 26.94 -0.03 1.40
C GLU A 81 28.35 -0.57 1.47
N PRO A 82 29.05 -0.40 2.61
CA PRO A 82 30.41 -0.93 2.77
C PRO A 82 30.44 -2.47 2.68
N VAL A 83 31.44 -2.98 2.00
CA VAL A 83 31.79 -4.39 1.96
C VAL A 83 33.29 -4.48 2.25
N GLY A 84 33.63 -4.66 3.53
CA GLY A 84 35.02 -4.52 3.95
C GLY A 84 35.54 -3.11 3.68
N ASN A 85 36.64 -3.00 2.92
CA ASN A 85 37.21 -1.70 2.52
C ASN A 85 36.65 -1.19 1.19
N LEU A 86 35.72 -1.92 0.59
CA LEU A 86 35.14 -1.57 -0.69
C LEU A 86 33.67 -1.25 -0.50
N THR A 87 32.99 -0.92 -1.59
CA THR A 87 31.58 -0.59 -1.58
C THR A 87 30.84 -1.54 -2.52
N GLY A 88 29.70 -2.04 -2.09
CA GLY A 88 28.87 -2.91 -2.89
C GLY A 88 27.43 -2.48 -2.86
N TRP A 89 26.59 -3.19 -3.59
CA TRP A 89 25.16 -2.93 -3.61
C TRP A 89 24.43 -3.86 -2.66
N HIS A 90 23.58 -3.28 -1.82
CA HIS A 90 22.67 -4.03 -0.95
C HIS A 90 21.27 -3.95 -1.54
N PRO A 91 20.73 -5.06 -2.06
CA PRO A 91 19.38 -5.03 -2.61
C PRO A 91 18.34 -5.01 -1.50
N LEU A 92 17.34 -4.15 -1.64
CA LEU A 92 16.17 -4.16 -0.78
C LEU A 92 15.11 -5.06 -1.39
N MET A 93 14.15 -5.48 -0.57
CA MET A 93 13.05 -6.30 -1.08
C MET A 93 12.26 -5.52 -2.12
N PRO A 94 11.93 -6.12 -3.26
CA PRO A 94 11.07 -5.47 -4.23
C PRO A 94 9.71 -5.15 -3.60
N VAL A 95 9.17 -3.97 -3.92
CA VAL A 95 7.88 -3.53 -3.41
C VAL A 95 6.90 -3.45 -4.57
N THR A 96 5.76 -4.10 -4.41
CA THR A 96 4.64 -3.96 -5.34
C THR A 96 3.68 -2.93 -4.76
N GLN A 97 3.35 -1.93 -5.55
CA GLN A 97 2.46 -0.85 -5.12
C GLN A 97 1.27 -0.75 -6.07
N TRP A 98 0.10 -0.72 -5.48
CA TRP A 98 -1.15 -0.54 -6.21
C TRP A 98 -1.81 0.74 -5.73
N SER A 99 -2.22 1.60 -6.67
CA SER A 99 -2.94 2.82 -6.35
C SER A 99 -4.22 2.90 -7.15
N LEU A 100 -5.26 3.37 -6.48
CA LEU A 100 -6.61 3.42 -7.04
C LEU A 100 -7.32 4.68 -6.56
N VAL A 101 -8.05 5.31 -7.46
CA VAL A 101 -8.93 6.43 -7.13
C VAL A 101 -10.35 5.90 -7.01
N LYS A 102 -11.03 6.22 -5.92
CA LYS A 102 -12.40 5.82 -5.69
C LYS A 102 -13.34 6.72 -6.49
N ARG A 103 -14.07 6.14 -7.38
CA ARG A 103 -14.99 6.86 -8.27
C ARG A 103 -16.44 6.62 -7.91
#